data_ab0c183b5bffdd9b9ac1ca834aeb77d5
#
_entry.id   ab0c183b5bffdd9b9ac1ca834aeb77d5
#
_cell.length_a   1.000
_cell.length_b   1.000
_cell.length_c   1.000
_cell.angle_alpha   90.00
_cell.angle_beta   90.00
_cell.angle_gamma   90.00
#
_symmetry.space_group_name_H-M   'P 1'
#
loop_
_entity.id
_entity.type
_entity.pdbx_description
1 polymer ?
#
loop_
_entity_poly.entity_id
_entity_poly.type
_entity_poly.pdbx_seq_one_letter_code
_entity_poly.pdbx_strand_id
1 'polypeptide(L)'
;ANAIEASYRLIQGLHGLEAEWNARKVDHKHFAELPHPVNLNIGKIEGGDWASSVPAWCSFDCRIAFYPGITARQAADEIEACIATAVRNDHFLSNMPPKIEYNGFFAEGYVLNEGTEAERVLADAHYRSYGAKLESRVAQAYVDGRVFMLYDDCPALVYGPKSENYHGFDERVS
;
A
#
# COMPACT_ATOMS: atom_id res chain seq x y z
N ALA A 1 13.23 -28.80 -7.73
CA ALA A 1 13.20 -27.35 -7.65
C ALA A 1 12.90 -26.96 -6.21
N ASN A 2 13.34 -25.80 -5.81
CA ASN A 2 13.28 -25.30 -4.45
C ASN A 2 12.17 -24.24 -4.35
N ALA A 3 11.13 -24.52 -3.55
CA ALA A 3 9.98 -23.60 -3.44
C ALA A 3 10.38 -22.25 -2.81
N ILE A 4 11.34 -22.23 -1.88
CA ILE A 4 11.85 -20.98 -1.30
C ILE A 4 12.55 -20.12 -2.37
N GLU A 5 13.42 -20.71 -3.20
CA GLU A 5 14.08 -19.97 -4.29
C GLU A 5 13.09 -19.49 -5.34
N ALA A 6 12.03 -20.26 -5.62
CA ALA A 6 10.97 -19.86 -6.51
C ALA A 6 10.17 -18.64 -5.98
N SER A 7 9.94 -18.60 -4.65
CA SER A 7 9.24 -17.46 -4.03
C SER A 7 10.03 -16.15 -4.15
N TYR A 8 11.35 -16.16 -4.11
CA TYR A 8 12.17 -14.97 -4.33
C TYR A 8 11.97 -14.36 -5.72
N ARG A 9 11.73 -15.18 -6.75
CA ARG A 9 11.45 -14.68 -8.11
C ARG A 9 10.11 -13.97 -8.19
N LEU A 10 9.10 -14.49 -7.49
CA LEU A 10 7.80 -13.83 -7.36
C LEU A 10 7.94 -12.49 -6.62
N ILE A 11 8.66 -12.47 -5.51
CA ILE A 11 8.94 -11.27 -4.72
C ILE A 11 9.69 -10.23 -5.58
N GLN A 12 10.69 -10.63 -6.35
CA GLN A 12 11.39 -9.74 -7.27
C GLN A 12 10.46 -9.16 -8.35
N GLY A 13 9.56 -9.97 -8.89
CA GLY A 13 8.53 -9.49 -9.81
C GLY A 13 7.64 -8.43 -9.17
N LEU A 14 7.18 -8.64 -7.95
CA LEU A 14 6.38 -7.67 -7.21
C LEU A 14 7.13 -6.37 -6.90
N HIS A 15 8.44 -6.43 -6.59
CA HIS A 15 9.25 -5.23 -6.47
C HIS A 15 9.41 -4.49 -7.82
N GLY A 16 9.44 -5.22 -8.93
CA GLY A 16 9.38 -4.61 -10.26
C GLY A 16 8.08 -3.84 -10.47
N LEU A 17 6.94 -4.45 -10.12
CA LEU A 17 5.62 -3.81 -10.18
C LEU A 17 5.54 -2.58 -9.27
N GLU A 18 6.07 -2.66 -8.05
CA GLU A 18 6.19 -1.53 -7.13
C GLU A 18 6.95 -0.36 -7.77
N ALA A 19 8.07 -0.65 -8.42
CA ALA A 19 8.87 0.36 -9.12
C ALA A 19 8.09 0.99 -10.28
N GLU A 20 7.35 0.19 -11.07
CA GLU A 20 6.49 0.68 -12.14
C GLU A 20 5.37 1.58 -11.61
N TRP A 21 4.72 1.19 -10.52
CA TRP A 21 3.69 2.01 -9.90
C TRP A 21 4.26 3.32 -9.34
N ASN A 22 5.43 3.28 -8.72
CA ASN A 22 6.11 4.51 -8.28
C ASN A 22 6.53 5.43 -9.44
N ALA A 23 6.85 4.89 -10.62
CA ALA A 23 7.11 5.71 -11.81
C ALA A 23 5.84 6.45 -12.31
N ARG A 24 4.64 5.87 -12.10
CA ARG A 24 3.34 6.49 -12.46
C ARG A 24 2.91 7.62 -11.49
N LYS A 25 3.67 7.90 -10.42
CA LYS A 25 3.32 8.95 -9.44
C LYS A 25 3.06 10.33 -10.06
N VAL A 26 3.67 10.61 -11.20
CA VAL A 26 3.51 11.87 -11.94
C VAL A 26 2.07 12.10 -12.42
N ASP A 27 1.29 11.03 -12.59
CA ASP A 27 -0.11 11.07 -12.99
C ASP A 27 -1.05 11.31 -11.79
N HIS A 28 -0.49 11.32 -10.57
CA HIS A 28 -1.23 11.46 -9.31
C HIS A 28 -0.80 12.73 -8.59
N LYS A 29 -1.50 13.86 -8.84
CA LYS A 29 -1.20 15.22 -8.38
C LYS A 29 -0.63 15.30 -6.95
N HIS A 30 -1.27 14.62 -6.00
CA HIS A 30 -0.89 14.72 -4.58
C HIS A 30 0.31 13.84 -4.20
N PHE A 31 0.74 12.95 -5.09
CA PHE A 31 1.80 11.99 -4.86
C PHE A 31 3.07 12.26 -5.68
N ALA A 32 2.97 13.15 -6.67
CA ALA A 32 4.06 13.41 -7.64
C ALA A 32 5.39 13.78 -6.98
N GLU A 33 5.34 14.59 -5.92
CA GLU A 33 6.54 15.07 -5.21
C GLU A 33 7.04 14.09 -4.13
N LEU A 34 6.28 13.04 -3.82
CA LEU A 34 6.71 12.05 -2.84
C LEU A 34 7.81 11.15 -3.46
N PRO A 35 8.88 10.85 -2.73
CA PRO A 35 9.97 10.04 -3.27
C PRO A 35 9.51 8.62 -3.59
N HIS A 36 8.70 8.01 -2.73
CA HIS A 36 8.25 6.61 -2.84
C HIS A 36 6.81 6.46 -2.29
N PRO A 37 5.78 6.88 -3.06
CA PRO A 37 4.41 6.89 -2.56
C PRO A 37 3.75 5.51 -2.44
N VAL A 38 4.17 4.53 -3.24
CA VAL A 38 3.65 3.16 -3.20
C VAL A 38 4.68 2.25 -2.55
N ASN A 39 4.25 1.46 -1.56
CA ASN A 39 5.12 0.55 -0.83
C ASN A 39 4.62 -0.89 -0.93
N LEU A 40 5.53 -1.80 -1.26
CA LEU A 40 5.40 -3.23 -1.07
C LEU A 40 6.09 -3.62 0.24
N ASN A 41 5.38 -4.27 1.12
CA ASN A 41 5.97 -4.87 2.32
C ASN A 41 5.78 -6.38 2.32
N ILE A 42 6.87 -7.12 2.35
CA ILE A 42 6.83 -8.57 2.63
C ILE A 42 6.84 -8.72 4.14
N GLY A 43 5.67 -8.92 4.73
CA GLY A 43 5.49 -8.94 6.18
C GLY A 43 5.76 -10.30 6.82
N LYS A 44 5.63 -11.38 6.04
CA LYS A 44 5.85 -12.76 6.51
C LYS A 44 6.36 -13.61 5.36
N ILE A 45 7.26 -14.54 5.68
CA ILE A 45 7.68 -15.62 4.78
C ILE A 45 7.95 -16.87 5.60
N GLU A 46 7.47 -18.02 5.15
CA GLU A 46 7.71 -19.32 5.75
C GLU A 46 7.80 -20.39 4.68
N GLY A 47 8.61 -21.42 4.90
CA GLY A 47 8.75 -22.51 3.94
C GLY A 47 9.79 -23.54 4.33
N GLY A 48 9.66 -24.72 3.73
CA GLY A 48 10.51 -25.87 4.00
C GLY A 48 10.26 -26.53 5.36
N ASP A 49 10.87 -27.69 5.55
CA ASP A 49 10.66 -28.50 6.76
C ASP A 49 11.97 -28.81 7.47
N TRP A 50 13.06 -29.00 6.73
CA TRP A 50 14.38 -29.37 7.26
C TRP A 50 15.50 -28.90 6.34
N ALA A 51 16.61 -28.44 6.93
CA ALA A 51 17.72 -27.82 6.21
C ALA A 51 18.42 -28.75 5.17
N SER A 52 18.31 -30.04 5.31
CA SER A 52 18.89 -31.01 4.36
C SER A 52 17.87 -31.52 3.32
N SER A 53 16.65 -31.05 3.33
CA SER A 53 15.65 -31.37 2.31
C SER A 53 15.47 -30.21 1.31
N VAL A 54 15.05 -30.54 0.09
CA VAL A 54 14.63 -29.52 -0.87
C VAL A 54 13.23 -29.04 -0.48
N PRO A 55 13.02 -27.74 -0.18
CA PRO A 55 11.72 -27.23 0.20
C PRO A 55 10.63 -27.52 -0.84
N ALA A 56 9.56 -28.19 -0.41
CA ALA A 56 8.42 -28.52 -1.26
C ALA A 56 7.38 -27.39 -1.30
N TRP A 57 7.40 -26.49 -0.30
CA TRP A 57 6.46 -25.39 -0.17
C TRP A 57 7.15 -24.13 0.36
N CYS A 58 6.58 -22.98 0.01
CA CYS A 58 6.89 -21.68 0.59
C CYS A 58 5.65 -20.80 0.47
N SER A 59 5.37 -20.05 1.51
CA SER A 59 4.30 -19.04 1.55
C SER A 59 4.88 -17.71 1.99
N PHE A 60 4.40 -16.61 1.42
CA PHE A 60 4.70 -15.28 1.91
C PHE A 60 3.47 -14.39 1.88
N ASP A 61 3.33 -13.54 2.90
CA ASP A 61 2.30 -12.54 2.98
C ASP A 61 2.90 -11.17 2.68
N CYS A 62 2.24 -10.43 1.81
CA CYS A 62 2.65 -9.08 1.47
C CYS A 62 1.48 -8.09 1.53
N ARG A 63 1.82 -6.82 1.77
CA ARG A 63 0.91 -5.69 1.63
C ARG A 63 1.44 -4.76 0.56
N ILE A 64 0.57 -4.40 -0.39
CA ILE A 64 0.88 -3.48 -1.47
C ILE A 64 -0.07 -2.31 -1.37
N ALA A 65 0.48 -1.08 -1.35
CA ALA A 65 -0.31 0.15 -1.47
C ALA A 65 -0.58 0.44 -2.96
N PHE A 66 -1.67 1.16 -3.24
CA PHE A 66 -1.98 1.66 -4.58
C PHE A 66 -2.65 3.04 -4.48
N TYR A 67 -2.68 3.77 -5.59
CA TYR A 67 -3.16 5.15 -5.60
C TYR A 67 -4.67 5.25 -5.46
N PRO A 68 -5.18 6.29 -4.76
CA PRO A 68 -6.60 6.64 -4.81
C PRO A 68 -7.07 6.85 -6.26
N GLY A 69 -8.30 6.41 -6.54
CA GLY A 69 -8.88 6.42 -7.89
C GLY A 69 -8.64 5.14 -8.69
N ILE A 70 -7.74 4.28 -8.23
CA ILE A 70 -7.60 2.90 -8.73
C ILE A 70 -8.43 2.01 -7.83
N THR A 71 -9.26 1.14 -8.40
CA THR A 71 -10.03 0.18 -7.60
C THR A 71 -9.14 -0.95 -7.09
N ALA A 72 -9.50 -1.52 -5.96
CA ALA A 72 -8.80 -2.68 -5.41
C ALA A 72 -8.75 -3.86 -6.40
N ARG A 73 -9.79 -4.03 -7.23
CA ARG A 73 -9.81 -5.06 -8.27
C ARG A 73 -8.81 -4.77 -9.39
N GLN A 74 -8.72 -3.51 -9.87
CA GLN A 74 -7.73 -3.14 -10.88
C GLN A 74 -6.30 -3.37 -10.37
N ALA A 75 -6.01 -2.99 -9.12
CA ALA A 75 -4.72 -3.26 -8.50
C ALA A 75 -4.42 -4.76 -8.41
N ALA A 76 -5.41 -5.57 -8.03
CA ALA A 76 -5.28 -7.02 -7.99
C ALA A 76 -5.03 -7.62 -9.39
N ASP A 77 -5.70 -7.13 -10.43
CA ASP A 77 -5.48 -7.58 -11.81
C ASP A 77 -4.04 -7.34 -12.28
N GLU A 78 -3.44 -6.20 -11.93
CA GLU A 78 -2.03 -5.91 -12.23
C GLU A 78 -1.08 -6.83 -11.43
N ILE A 79 -1.36 -7.09 -10.17
CA ILE A 79 -0.60 -8.03 -9.33
C ILE A 79 -0.66 -9.44 -9.93
N GLU A 80 -1.84 -9.92 -10.27
CA GLU A 80 -2.04 -11.23 -10.87
C GLU A 80 -1.33 -11.36 -12.23
N ALA A 81 -1.37 -10.31 -13.07
CA ALA A 81 -0.64 -10.26 -14.33
C ALA A 81 0.89 -10.29 -14.14
N CYS A 82 1.41 -9.58 -13.14
CA CYS A 82 2.81 -9.61 -12.75
C CYS A 82 3.24 -11.03 -12.33
N ILE A 83 2.49 -11.66 -11.44
CA ILE A 83 2.74 -13.04 -11.00
C ILE A 83 2.64 -14.02 -12.19
N ALA A 84 1.63 -13.89 -13.04
CA ALA A 84 1.50 -14.73 -14.23
C ALA A 84 2.70 -14.58 -15.19
N THR A 85 3.30 -13.39 -15.26
CA THR A 85 4.50 -13.16 -16.07
C THR A 85 5.72 -13.85 -15.46
N ALA A 86 5.91 -13.76 -14.15
CA ALA A 86 6.97 -14.49 -13.46
C ALA A 86 6.81 -16.00 -13.61
N VAL A 87 5.59 -16.52 -13.52
CA VAL A 87 5.27 -17.93 -13.72
C VAL A 87 5.64 -18.39 -15.14
N ARG A 88 5.28 -17.65 -16.18
CA ARG A 88 5.62 -18.01 -17.58
C ARG A 88 7.11 -18.05 -17.83
N ASN A 89 7.89 -17.23 -17.14
CA ASN A 89 9.33 -17.11 -17.32
C ASN A 89 10.14 -18.09 -16.47
N ASP A 90 9.49 -18.93 -15.68
CA ASP A 90 10.13 -19.90 -14.79
C ASP A 90 9.60 -21.32 -15.03
N HIS A 91 10.49 -22.24 -15.37
CA HIS A 91 10.10 -23.64 -15.67
C HIS A 91 9.46 -24.36 -14.48
N PHE A 92 9.91 -24.07 -13.23
CA PHE A 92 9.30 -24.70 -12.05
C PHE A 92 7.94 -24.10 -11.77
N LEU A 93 7.83 -22.77 -11.72
CA LEU A 93 6.57 -22.07 -11.46
C LEU A 93 5.52 -22.35 -12.53
N SER A 94 5.91 -22.55 -13.81
CA SER A 94 4.98 -22.89 -14.87
C SER A 94 4.32 -24.27 -14.69
N ASN A 95 5.02 -25.20 -14.04
CA ASN A 95 4.47 -26.52 -13.71
C ASN A 95 3.77 -26.56 -12.34
N MET A 96 4.14 -25.66 -11.44
CA MET A 96 3.62 -25.55 -10.06
C MET A 96 3.30 -24.07 -9.76
N PRO A 97 2.25 -23.50 -10.37
CA PRO A 97 1.92 -22.11 -10.19
C PRO A 97 1.51 -21.80 -8.76
N PRO A 98 1.84 -20.59 -8.26
CA PRO A 98 1.45 -20.18 -6.93
C PRO A 98 -0.07 -20.00 -6.84
N LYS A 99 -0.62 -20.23 -5.66
CA LYS A 99 -1.98 -19.81 -5.29
C LYS A 99 -1.91 -18.39 -4.74
N ILE A 100 -2.75 -17.50 -5.23
CA ILE A 100 -2.90 -16.13 -4.72
C ILE A 100 -4.17 -16.08 -3.89
N GLU A 101 -4.08 -15.53 -2.68
CA GLU A 101 -5.20 -15.32 -1.78
C GLU A 101 -5.17 -13.88 -1.26
N TYR A 102 -6.34 -13.24 -1.23
CA TYR A 102 -6.55 -11.92 -0.67
C TYR A 102 -7.25 -12.07 0.68
N ASN A 103 -6.49 -11.99 1.77
CA ASN A 103 -6.97 -12.24 3.14
C ASN A 103 -6.89 -11.01 4.06
N GLY A 104 -6.43 -9.87 3.54
CA GLY A 104 -6.29 -8.62 4.27
C GLY A 104 -7.27 -7.53 3.82
N PHE A 105 -6.89 -6.28 4.05
CA PHE A 105 -7.67 -5.14 3.59
C PHE A 105 -7.66 -5.05 2.07
N PHE A 106 -8.82 -5.23 1.46
CA PHE A 106 -9.06 -5.01 0.04
C PHE A 106 -9.76 -3.67 -0.11
N ALA A 107 -9.01 -2.58 0.10
CA ALA A 107 -9.55 -1.28 0.42
C ALA A 107 -8.93 -0.17 -0.44
N GLU A 108 -9.78 0.67 -1.00
CA GLU A 108 -9.40 1.82 -1.81
C GLU A 108 -9.07 3.03 -0.94
N GLY A 109 -8.11 3.85 -1.40
CA GLY A 109 -7.84 5.15 -0.81
C GLY A 109 -8.76 6.24 -1.34
N TYR A 110 -8.67 7.42 -0.74
CA TYR A 110 -9.39 8.60 -1.20
C TYR A 110 -8.49 9.84 -1.23
N VAL A 111 -8.91 10.82 -1.99
CA VAL A 111 -8.37 12.18 -1.95
C VAL A 111 -9.54 13.11 -1.62
N LEU A 112 -9.34 13.97 -0.63
CA LEU A 112 -10.33 14.98 -0.28
C LEU A 112 -10.43 16.02 -1.42
N ASN A 113 -11.65 16.38 -1.81
CA ASN A 113 -11.87 17.47 -2.72
C ASN A 113 -11.44 18.80 -2.07
N GLU A 114 -10.68 19.62 -2.79
CA GLU A 114 -10.19 20.90 -2.28
C GLU A 114 -11.35 21.88 -2.03
N GLY A 115 -11.26 22.67 -0.95
CA GLY A 115 -12.19 23.75 -0.66
C GLY A 115 -13.52 23.27 -0.03
N THR A 116 -13.56 22.10 0.55
CA THR A 116 -14.74 21.64 1.28
C THR A 116 -15.03 22.52 2.50
N GLU A 117 -16.29 22.56 2.94
CA GLU A 117 -16.67 23.28 4.17
C GLU A 117 -15.95 22.71 5.40
N ALA A 118 -15.74 21.40 5.44
CA ALA A 118 -15.00 20.73 6.51
C ALA A 118 -13.55 21.24 6.62
N GLU A 119 -12.85 21.41 5.49
CA GLU A 119 -11.51 22.01 5.49
C GLU A 119 -11.52 23.44 5.99
N ARG A 120 -12.48 24.26 5.52
CA ARG A 120 -12.61 25.65 5.93
C ARG A 120 -12.85 25.79 7.43
N VAL A 121 -13.78 25.01 7.98
CA VAL A 121 -14.11 25.00 9.42
C VAL A 121 -12.88 24.57 10.24
N LEU A 122 -12.18 23.51 9.82
CA LEU A 122 -10.98 23.05 10.51
C LEU A 122 -9.83 24.09 10.43
N ALA A 123 -9.63 24.71 9.26
CA ALA A 123 -8.60 25.72 9.08
C ALA A 123 -8.85 26.95 9.96
N ASP A 124 -10.12 27.41 10.04
CA ASP A 124 -10.54 28.52 10.91
C ASP A 124 -10.33 28.19 12.39
N ALA A 125 -10.70 26.99 12.81
CA ALA A 125 -10.51 26.54 14.19
C ALA A 125 -9.05 26.42 14.55
N HIS A 126 -8.23 25.85 13.66
CA HIS A 126 -6.78 25.76 13.82
C HIS A 126 -6.15 27.16 13.96
N TYR A 127 -6.49 28.08 13.06
CA TYR A 127 -5.95 29.44 13.10
C TYR A 127 -6.33 30.20 14.38
N ARG A 128 -7.57 30.07 14.87
CA ARG A 128 -8.00 30.64 16.15
C ARG A 128 -7.25 30.08 17.35
N SER A 129 -6.90 28.81 17.30
CA SER A 129 -6.24 28.12 18.41
C SER A 129 -4.73 28.34 18.45
N TYR A 130 -4.10 28.41 17.29
CA TYR A 130 -2.62 28.41 17.19
C TYR A 130 -2.05 29.67 16.50
N GLY A 131 -2.86 30.53 15.90
CA GLY A 131 -2.40 31.71 15.16
C GLY A 131 -1.63 31.38 13.88
N ALA A 132 -1.67 30.13 13.43
CA ALA A 132 -0.92 29.62 12.29
C ALA A 132 -1.87 29.05 11.21
N LYS A 133 -1.43 29.08 9.96
CA LYS A 133 -2.17 28.48 8.85
C LYS A 133 -2.10 26.96 8.95
N LEU A 134 -3.24 26.31 8.72
CA LEU A 134 -3.29 24.86 8.60
C LEU A 134 -2.57 24.39 7.32
N GLU A 135 -1.68 23.43 7.46
CA GLU A 135 -1.00 22.77 6.34
C GLU A 135 -1.64 21.42 6.04
N SER A 136 -1.92 21.16 4.77
CA SER A 136 -2.41 19.88 4.30
C SER A 136 -1.24 18.98 3.89
N ARG A 137 -1.34 17.71 4.21
CA ARG A 137 -0.35 16.68 3.82
C ARG A 137 -1.04 15.42 3.33
N VAL A 138 -0.36 14.67 2.49
CA VAL A 138 -0.82 13.34 2.10
C VAL A 138 -0.47 12.36 3.22
N ALA A 139 -1.48 11.61 3.69
CA ALA A 139 -1.28 10.49 4.59
C ALA A 139 -1.11 9.21 3.77
N GLN A 140 0.08 8.62 3.79
CA GLN A 140 0.38 7.34 3.14
C GLN A 140 -0.01 6.17 4.05
N ALA A 141 -1.21 6.22 4.63
CA ALA A 141 -1.69 5.23 5.58
C ALA A 141 -3.16 4.89 5.32
N TYR A 142 -3.55 3.69 5.72
CA TYR A 142 -4.96 3.34 5.80
C TYR A 142 -5.62 4.15 6.92
N VAL A 143 -6.73 4.79 6.58
CA VAL A 143 -7.56 5.54 7.55
C VAL A 143 -9.04 5.28 7.28
N ASP A 144 -9.84 5.18 8.34
CA ASP A 144 -11.27 4.85 8.24
C ASP A 144 -12.12 5.96 7.61
N GLY A 145 -11.57 7.19 7.52
CA GLY A 145 -12.19 8.30 6.79
C GLY A 145 -12.56 7.97 5.33
N ARG A 146 -11.90 6.98 4.74
CA ARG A 146 -12.23 6.46 3.40
C ARG A 146 -13.68 5.97 3.29
N VAL A 147 -14.23 5.39 4.34
CA VAL A 147 -15.59 4.86 4.33
C VAL A 147 -16.60 6.00 4.11
N PHE A 148 -16.45 7.10 4.81
CA PHE A 148 -17.30 8.28 4.65
C PHE A 148 -17.16 8.91 3.28
N MET A 149 -15.92 9.03 2.77
CA MET A 149 -15.67 9.64 1.45
C MET A 149 -16.16 8.77 0.29
N LEU A 150 -15.92 7.45 0.34
CA LEU A 150 -16.19 6.57 -0.80
C LEU A 150 -17.63 6.09 -0.88
N TYR A 151 -18.33 6.00 0.26
CA TYR A 151 -19.66 5.41 0.31
C TYR A 151 -20.78 6.38 0.71
N ASP A 152 -20.45 7.48 1.39
CA ASP A 152 -21.43 8.45 1.87
C ASP A 152 -21.24 9.86 1.30
N ASP A 153 -20.27 10.06 0.41
CA ASP A 153 -19.87 11.38 -0.15
C ASP A 153 -19.70 12.45 0.95
N CYS A 154 -19.21 12.01 2.11
CA CYS A 154 -19.02 12.86 3.28
C CYS A 154 -17.52 13.21 3.42
N PRO A 155 -17.14 14.50 3.39
CA PRO A 155 -15.74 14.91 3.53
C PRO A 155 -15.16 14.45 4.86
N ALA A 156 -14.13 13.62 4.81
CA ALA A 156 -13.44 13.09 5.98
C ALA A 156 -12.01 13.63 6.06
N LEU A 157 -11.71 14.30 7.16
CA LEU A 157 -10.42 14.89 7.46
C LEU A 157 -9.71 14.06 8.53
N VAL A 158 -8.38 14.01 8.43
CA VAL A 158 -7.53 13.47 9.49
C VAL A 158 -6.73 14.62 10.08
N TYR A 159 -6.96 14.91 11.36
CA TYR A 159 -6.28 15.96 12.09
C TYR A 159 -5.88 15.44 13.47
N GLY A 160 -4.65 15.71 13.87
CA GLY A 160 -4.16 15.20 15.15
C GLY A 160 -2.91 15.93 15.65
N PRO A 161 -2.41 15.53 16.83
CA PRO A 161 -1.21 16.09 17.41
C PRO A 161 0.03 15.77 16.58
N LYS A 162 1.10 16.49 16.82
CA LYS A 162 2.42 16.11 16.28
C LYS A 162 2.85 14.80 16.92
N SER A 163 3.31 13.89 16.09
CA SER A 163 3.80 12.59 16.52
C SER A 163 5.06 12.21 15.75
N GLU A 164 5.86 11.35 16.36
CA GLU A 164 7.13 10.88 15.83
C GLU A 164 7.20 9.36 15.95
N ASN A 165 7.93 8.73 15.02
CA ASN A 165 8.19 7.29 15.00
C ASN A 165 6.93 6.43 14.97
N TYR A 166 5.93 6.78 14.13
CA TYR A 166 4.71 5.98 13.95
C TYR A 166 5.02 4.49 13.78
N HIS A 167 4.41 3.65 14.62
CA HIS A 167 4.61 2.20 14.64
C HIS A 167 6.06 1.74 14.84
N GLY A 168 6.94 2.65 15.27
CA GLY A 168 8.34 2.37 15.54
C GLY A 168 8.66 2.28 17.03
N PHE A 169 9.93 2.00 17.33
CA PHE A 169 10.44 2.15 18.69
C PHE A 169 10.39 3.62 19.12
N ASP A 170 10.06 3.88 20.37
CA ASP A 170 9.92 5.22 20.94
C ASP A 170 8.85 6.08 20.22
N GLU A 171 7.77 5.47 19.76
CA GLU A 171 6.60 6.19 19.25
C GLU A 171 6.09 7.15 20.31
N ARG A 172 5.92 8.41 19.92
CA ARG A 172 5.50 9.45 20.84
C ARG A 172 4.65 10.51 20.17
N VAL A 173 3.84 11.16 20.99
CA VAL A 173 2.97 12.27 20.63
C VAL A 173 3.29 13.47 21.51
N SER A 174 3.22 14.67 20.92
CA SER A 174 3.42 15.93 21.65
C SER A 174 2.15 16.32 22.40
#